data_b81e469409308ebfbd745106b07e060c
#
_entry.id   b81e469409308ebfbd745106b07e060c
#
_cell.length_a   1.000
_cell.length_b   1.000
_cell.length_c   1.000
_cell.angle_alpha   90.00
_cell.angle_beta   90.00
_cell.angle_gamma   90.00
#
_symmetry.space_group_name_H-M   'P 1'
#
loop_
_entity.id
_entity.type
_entity.pdbx_description
1 polymer ?
#
loop_
_entity_poly.entity_id
_entity_poly.type
_entity_poly.pdbx_seq_one_letter_code
_entity_poly.pdbx_strand_id
1 'polypeptide(L)'
;MIKFLKIYLILLLVILITGCSYKTILSKQNNDFSVEKVELIGDKEINYIIKERLINLKNQNNKNKYYVQIETSKVKNIISNDSKGDPSKLEIIISSTFQISNSEKLLINRKIKMKTA
;
A
#
# COMPACT_ATOMS: atom_id res chain seq x y z
N MET A 1 4.26 -47.18 28.81
CA MET A 1 3.21 -46.49 28.01
C MET A 1 3.10 -44.99 28.34
N ILE A 2 2.90 -44.63 29.59
CA ILE A 2 2.72 -43.24 29.98
C ILE A 2 3.95 -42.36 29.66
N LYS A 3 5.16 -42.89 29.79
CA LYS A 3 6.40 -42.20 29.49
C LYS A 3 6.53 -41.89 27.99
N PHE A 4 6.21 -42.83 27.15
CA PHE A 4 6.22 -42.63 25.68
C PHE A 4 5.15 -41.65 25.22
N LEU A 5 3.99 -41.68 25.85
CA LEU A 5 2.91 -40.76 25.55
C LEU A 5 3.31 -39.31 25.90
N LYS A 6 3.98 -39.10 27.02
CA LYS A 6 4.51 -37.78 27.42
C LYS A 6 5.57 -37.27 26.47
N ILE A 7 6.47 -38.13 26.01
CA ILE A 7 7.51 -37.75 25.04
C ILE A 7 6.87 -37.35 23.72
N TYR A 8 5.88 -38.11 23.27
CA TYR A 8 5.14 -37.82 22.04
C TYR A 8 4.38 -36.49 22.13
N LEU A 9 3.78 -36.20 23.29
CA LEU A 9 3.05 -34.97 23.54
C LEU A 9 4.00 -33.73 23.51
N ILE A 10 5.20 -33.87 24.13
CA ILE A 10 6.21 -32.84 24.14
C ILE A 10 6.72 -32.59 22.72
N LEU A 11 6.98 -33.66 21.96
CA LEU A 11 7.43 -33.54 20.57
C LEU A 11 6.39 -32.81 19.69
N LEU A 12 5.12 -33.17 19.87
CA LEU A 12 4.02 -32.50 19.18
C LEU A 12 3.93 -30.99 19.53
N LEU A 13 4.12 -30.68 20.82
CA LEU A 13 4.09 -29.31 21.29
C LEU A 13 5.24 -28.45 20.67
N VAL A 14 6.42 -29.03 20.56
CA VAL A 14 7.60 -28.36 19.95
C VAL A 14 7.33 -28.09 18.47
N ILE A 15 6.70 -28.99 17.74
CA ILE A 15 6.35 -28.81 16.33
C ILE A 15 5.35 -27.63 16.16
N LEU A 16 4.43 -27.47 17.11
CA LEU A 16 3.46 -26.37 17.08
C LEU A 16 4.09 -24.99 17.32
N ILE A 17 5.20 -24.94 18.06
CA ILE A 17 5.90 -23.67 18.36
C ILE A 17 6.79 -23.20 17.19
N THR A 18 7.25 -24.12 16.35
CA THR A 18 8.08 -23.78 15.18
C THR A 18 7.26 -23.24 14.00
N GLY A 19 5.94 -23.15 14.13
CA GLY A 19 5.06 -22.61 13.12
C GLY A 19 5.17 -21.10 12.99
N CYS A 20 5.54 -20.68 11.82
CA CYS A 20 5.36 -19.35 11.28
C CYS A 20 6.16 -18.21 11.91
N SER A 21 7.41 -18.11 11.56
CA SER A 21 8.00 -16.79 11.48
C SER A 21 7.46 -16.08 10.24
N TYR A 22 6.31 -15.45 10.39
CA TYR A 22 5.76 -14.58 9.36
C TYR A 22 6.61 -13.30 9.28
N LYS A 23 7.53 -13.26 8.33
CA LYS A 23 8.23 -12.01 8.01
C LYS A 23 7.36 -11.21 7.06
N THR A 24 6.85 -10.09 7.52
CA THR A 24 6.21 -9.12 6.65
C THR A 24 7.23 -8.62 5.63
N ILE A 25 6.94 -8.79 4.37
CA ILE A 25 7.78 -8.38 3.21
C ILE A 25 8.08 -6.87 3.27
N LEU A 26 7.29 -6.10 4.03
CA LEU A 26 7.37 -4.64 4.12
C LEU A 26 8.15 -4.11 5.34
N SER A 27 8.56 -4.94 6.30
CA SER A 27 9.05 -4.44 7.60
C SER A 27 10.55 -4.34 7.76
N LYS A 28 11.34 -4.95 6.91
CA LYS A 28 12.80 -4.76 6.92
C LYS A 28 13.35 -4.68 5.54
N GLN A 29 13.78 -3.55 5.28
CA GLN A 29 14.08 -3.14 3.99
C GLN A 29 15.54 -3.00 3.76
N ASN A 30 16.09 -4.03 3.17
CA ASN A 30 17.13 -3.81 2.22
C ASN A 30 16.48 -3.38 0.90
N ASN A 31 15.83 -2.22 0.92
CA ASN A 31 15.43 -1.61 -0.32
C ASN A 31 16.68 -1.12 -1.02
N ASP A 32 16.98 -1.70 -2.15
CA ASP A 32 18.08 -1.24 -3.00
C ASP A 32 17.77 0.10 -3.70
N PHE A 33 16.70 0.76 -3.28
CA PHE A 33 16.29 2.05 -3.83
C PHE A 33 15.83 3.02 -2.73
N SER A 34 15.99 4.29 -2.99
CA SER A 34 15.42 5.36 -2.19
C SER A 34 14.61 6.32 -3.06
N VAL A 35 13.59 6.92 -2.48
CA VAL A 35 12.82 7.98 -3.12
C VAL A 35 13.43 9.33 -2.77
N GLU A 36 13.97 10.03 -3.76
CA GLU A 36 14.58 11.34 -3.55
C GLU A 36 13.54 12.45 -3.50
N LYS A 37 12.58 12.40 -4.40
CA LYS A 37 11.52 13.41 -4.50
C LYS A 37 10.17 12.75 -4.74
N VAL A 38 9.18 13.20 -4.00
CA VAL A 38 7.78 12.83 -4.19
C VAL A 38 6.99 14.09 -4.52
N GLU A 39 6.32 14.09 -5.66
CA GLU A 39 5.41 15.13 -6.06
C GLU A 39 3.99 14.58 -6.07
N LEU A 40 3.10 15.22 -5.33
CA LEU A 40 1.71 14.84 -5.18
C LEU A 40 0.81 15.95 -5.71
N ILE A 41 0.00 15.59 -6.72
CA ILE A 41 -0.92 16.51 -7.40
C ILE A 41 -2.34 15.95 -7.27
N GLY A 42 -3.31 16.82 -7.10
CA GLY A 42 -4.72 16.46 -7.11
C GLY A 42 -5.37 16.49 -5.74
N ASP A 43 -6.12 15.45 -5.41
CA ASP A 43 -6.90 15.39 -4.16
C ASP A 43 -6.02 15.42 -2.91
N LYS A 44 -6.27 16.40 -2.04
CA LYS A 44 -5.43 16.64 -0.86
C LYS A 44 -5.54 15.54 0.18
N GLU A 45 -6.70 14.99 0.36
CA GLU A 45 -6.98 13.95 1.36
C GLU A 45 -6.27 12.64 0.99
N ILE A 46 -6.38 12.24 -0.26
CA ILE A 46 -5.68 11.06 -0.80
C ILE A 46 -4.17 11.27 -0.78
N ASN A 47 -3.71 12.43 -1.18
CA ASN A 47 -2.29 12.79 -1.21
C ASN A 47 -1.66 12.78 0.17
N TYR A 48 -2.39 13.20 1.19
CA TYR A 48 -1.94 13.15 2.58
C TYR A 48 -1.67 11.71 3.03
N ILE A 49 -2.59 10.79 2.74
CA ILE A 49 -2.44 9.37 3.08
C ILE A 49 -1.24 8.75 2.36
N ILE A 50 -1.09 9.06 1.08
CA ILE A 50 0.05 8.57 0.28
C ILE A 50 1.36 9.12 0.80
N LYS A 51 1.41 10.40 1.14
CA LYS A 51 2.60 11.05 1.68
C LYS A 51 3.09 10.40 2.97
N GLU A 52 2.19 10.10 3.88
CA GLU A 52 2.55 9.42 5.13
C GLU A 52 3.15 8.03 4.89
N ARG A 53 2.66 7.32 3.91
CA ARG A 53 3.19 6.00 3.54
C ARG A 53 4.56 6.09 2.88
N LEU A 54 4.79 7.10 2.08
CA LEU A 54 6.03 7.27 1.32
C LEU A 54 7.16 7.93 2.12
N ILE A 55 6.86 8.63 3.19
CA ILE A 55 7.88 9.34 3.98
C ILE A 55 8.94 8.40 4.55
N ASN A 56 8.55 7.17 4.85
CA ASN A 56 9.45 6.14 5.34
C ASN A 56 10.46 5.67 4.29
N LEU A 57 10.14 5.84 3.01
CA LEU A 57 11.01 5.46 1.89
C LEU A 57 11.98 6.58 1.51
N LYS A 58 11.65 7.83 1.86
CA LYS A 58 12.42 9.01 1.46
C LYS A 58 13.79 9.14 2.14
N ASN A 59 13.94 8.60 3.34
CA ASN A 59 15.10 8.81 4.19
C ASN A 59 16.16 7.72 4.09
N GLN A 60 16.11 6.90 3.07
CA GLN A 60 17.07 5.81 2.88
C GLN A 60 18.25 6.29 2.04
N ASN A 61 19.45 6.13 2.57
CA ASN A 61 20.69 6.43 1.85
C ASN A 61 21.06 5.28 0.89
N ASN A 62 20.38 5.19 -0.21
CA ASN A 62 20.70 4.23 -1.26
C ASN A 62 21.25 4.93 -2.51
N LYS A 63 22.07 4.18 -3.25
CA LYS A 63 22.67 4.66 -4.51
C LYS A 63 21.64 4.90 -5.61
N ASN A 64 20.56 4.11 -5.60
CA ASN A 64 19.50 4.21 -6.59
C ASN A 64 18.42 5.18 -6.10
N LYS A 65 18.40 6.36 -6.67
CA LYS A 65 17.45 7.41 -6.33
C LYS A 65 16.38 7.52 -7.40
N TYR A 66 15.12 7.57 -6.96
CA TYR A 66 13.97 7.68 -7.85
C TYR A 66 13.14 8.91 -7.53
N TYR A 67 12.56 9.46 -8.57
CA TYR A 67 11.57 10.52 -8.48
C TYR A 67 10.18 9.91 -8.69
N VAL A 68 9.27 10.18 -7.77
CA VAL A 68 7.90 9.69 -7.83
C VAL A 68 6.96 10.86 -8.00
N GLN A 69 6.16 10.83 -9.05
CA GLN A 69 5.07 11.77 -9.26
C GLN A 69 3.75 11.01 -9.22
N ILE A 70 2.84 11.45 -8.38
CA ILE A 70 1.53 10.84 -8.22
C ILE A 70 0.46 11.91 -8.42
N GLU A 71 -0.40 11.67 -9.38
CA GLU A 71 -1.59 12.48 -9.62
C GLU A 71 -2.82 11.70 -9.19
N THR A 72 -3.62 12.28 -8.30
CA THR A 72 -4.83 11.66 -7.76
C THR A 72 -6.06 12.48 -8.11
N SER A 73 -7.16 11.81 -8.34
CA SER A 73 -8.46 12.43 -8.51
C SER A 73 -9.55 11.66 -7.78
N LYS A 74 -10.51 12.37 -7.28
CA LYS A 74 -11.67 11.81 -6.59
C LYS A 74 -12.93 12.46 -7.17
N VAL A 75 -13.79 11.62 -7.73
CA VAL A 75 -15.06 12.05 -8.33
C VAL A 75 -16.19 11.39 -7.58
N LYS A 76 -17.18 12.18 -7.20
CA LYS A 76 -18.42 11.72 -6.58
C LYS A 76 -19.56 11.88 -7.56
N ASN A 77 -20.22 10.79 -7.90
CA ASN A 77 -21.39 10.79 -8.76
C ASN A 77 -22.62 10.38 -7.96
N ILE A 78 -23.72 11.07 -8.18
CA ILE A 78 -25.02 10.70 -7.61
C ILE A 78 -25.64 9.68 -8.54
N ILE A 79 -25.86 8.43 -8.05
CA ILE A 79 -26.45 7.35 -8.83
C ILE A 79 -27.97 7.39 -8.74
N SER A 80 -28.50 7.65 -7.55
CA SER A 80 -29.93 7.70 -7.31
C SER A 80 -30.29 8.72 -6.23
N ASN A 81 -31.49 9.26 -6.33
CA ASN A 81 -32.06 10.16 -5.34
C ASN A 81 -33.23 9.49 -4.62
N ASP A 82 -33.53 9.92 -3.41
CA ASP A 82 -34.74 9.53 -2.70
C ASP A 82 -35.99 10.26 -3.26
N SER A 83 -37.14 9.99 -2.67
CA SER A 83 -38.41 10.64 -3.07
C SER A 83 -38.44 12.15 -2.86
N LYS A 84 -37.55 12.69 -2.03
CA LYS A 84 -37.42 14.12 -1.76
C LYS A 84 -36.37 14.81 -2.63
N GLY A 85 -35.67 14.06 -3.47
CA GLY A 85 -34.59 14.58 -4.32
C GLY A 85 -33.22 14.58 -3.67
N ASP A 86 -33.08 14.09 -2.44
CA ASP A 86 -31.80 13.97 -1.76
C ASP A 86 -31.01 12.77 -2.28
N PRO A 87 -29.67 12.84 -2.36
CA PRO A 87 -28.86 11.73 -2.82
C PRO A 87 -29.00 10.51 -1.88
N SER A 88 -29.48 9.39 -2.43
CA SER A 88 -29.64 8.12 -1.69
C SER A 88 -28.50 7.15 -1.96
N LYS A 89 -27.82 7.26 -3.10
CA LYS A 89 -26.71 6.42 -3.48
C LYS A 89 -25.66 7.23 -4.21
N LEU A 90 -24.45 7.15 -3.71
CA LEU A 90 -23.28 7.82 -4.28
C LEU A 90 -22.29 6.80 -4.85
N GLU A 91 -21.69 7.16 -5.96
CA GLU A 91 -20.55 6.46 -6.53
C GLU A 91 -19.30 7.31 -6.32
N ILE A 92 -18.27 6.70 -5.76
CA ILE A 92 -16.96 7.36 -5.60
C ILE A 92 -15.97 6.68 -6.52
N ILE A 93 -15.34 7.47 -7.38
CA ILE A 93 -14.31 7.03 -8.29
C ILE A 93 -12.98 7.70 -7.88
N ILE A 94 -12.01 6.88 -7.52
CA ILE A 94 -10.66 7.33 -7.21
C ILE A 94 -9.73 6.87 -8.32
N SER A 95 -9.05 7.79 -8.93
CA SER A 95 -8.04 7.52 -9.96
C SER A 95 -6.67 8.01 -9.49
N SER A 96 -5.67 7.20 -9.67
CA SER A 96 -4.29 7.56 -9.36
C SER A 96 -3.38 7.21 -10.52
N THR A 97 -2.56 8.14 -10.94
CA THR A 97 -1.54 7.93 -11.96
C THR A 97 -0.17 8.03 -11.30
N PHE A 98 0.61 6.98 -11.42
CA PHE A 98 1.94 6.88 -10.84
C PHE A 98 2.98 6.97 -11.94
N GLN A 99 3.92 7.89 -11.77
CA GLN A 99 5.09 8.01 -12.64
C GLN A 99 6.34 7.89 -11.80
N ILE A 100 7.17 6.93 -12.12
CA ILE A 100 8.46 6.71 -11.47
C ILE A 100 9.56 6.91 -12.50
N SER A 101 10.46 7.82 -12.21
CA SER A 101 11.58 8.14 -13.06
C SER A 101 12.90 8.17 -12.27
N ASN A 102 13.98 7.95 -12.95
CA ASN A 102 15.31 8.22 -12.44
C ASN A 102 15.89 9.47 -13.14
N SER A 103 17.15 9.81 -12.86
CA SER A 103 17.82 10.95 -13.47
C SER A 103 17.92 10.90 -15.00
N GLU A 104 17.73 9.73 -15.60
CA GLU A 104 17.94 9.50 -17.04
C GLU A 104 16.64 9.37 -17.82
N LYS A 105 15.62 8.66 -17.27
CA LYS A 105 14.39 8.35 -18.00
C LYS A 105 13.21 8.02 -17.11
N LEU A 106 12.01 8.09 -17.70
CA LEU A 106 10.78 7.57 -17.12
C LEU A 106 10.80 6.04 -17.16
N LEU A 107 10.66 5.40 -16.00
CA LEU A 107 10.72 3.94 -15.86
C LEU A 107 9.34 3.30 -15.86
N ILE A 108 8.39 3.88 -15.11
CA ILE A 108 7.06 3.33 -14.90
C ILE A 108 6.04 4.45 -15.02
N ASN A 109 4.98 4.18 -15.76
CA ASN A 109 3.79 5.02 -15.83
C ASN A 109 2.58 4.11 -15.75
N ARG A 110 1.84 4.17 -14.63
CA ARG A 110 0.65 3.35 -14.42
C ARG A 110 -0.50 4.18 -13.91
N LYS A 111 -1.68 3.86 -14.40
CA LYS A 111 -2.95 4.42 -13.93
C LYS A 111 -3.77 3.34 -13.23
N ILE A 112 -4.19 3.65 -12.00
CA ILE A 112 -5.07 2.79 -11.21
C ILE A 112 -6.39 3.52 -11.01
N LYS A 113 -7.49 2.82 -11.26
CA LYS A 113 -8.84 3.34 -11.06
C LYS A 113 -9.62 2.41 -10.15
N MET A 114 -10.16 2.96 -9.08
CA MET A 114 -11.04 2.25 -8.16
C MET A 114 -12.42 2.89 -8.15
N LYS A 115 -13.44 2.06 -8.17
CA LYS A 115 -14.84 2.47 -8.15
C LYS A 115 -15.56 1.78 -7.00
N THR A 116 -16.20 2.57 -6.15
CA THR A 116 -17.04 2.08 -5.07
C THR A 116 -18.42 2.71 -5.16
N ALA A 117 -19.41 1.93 -4.85
CA ALA A 117 -20.80 2.42 -4.81
C ALA A 117 -21.29 2.52 -3.37
#